data_8eced3f3875d02c3fe502042024bbb2d
#
_entry.id   8eced3f3875d02c3fe502042024bbb2d
#
_cell.length_a   1.000
_cell.length_b   1.000
_cell.length_c   1.000
_cell.angle_alpha   90.00
_cell.angle_beta   90.00
_cell.angle_gamma   90.00
#
_symmetry.space_group_name_H-M   'P 1'
#
loop_
_entity.id
_entity.type
_entity.pdbx_description
1 polymer ?
#
loop_
_entity_poly.entity_id
_entity_poly.type
_entity_poly.pdbx_seq_one_letter_code
_entity_poly.pdbx_strand_id
1 'polypeptide(L)'
;LNFMFTPGNVDDREPLKQGKFLKNIKGKLCADKVYIGQALFENLFLNGIQLVTKVKNNMRNSLMSIADRILLRKRALIETVNDELKNIAQIEHSRHRSFSNFIANSLSAIAVYCFFEKKPAIEVNFINDGLLSFAFMSNLR
;
A
#
# COMPACT_ATOMS: atom_id res chain seq x y z
N LEU A 1 -7.67 -5.22 -3.42
CA LEU A 1 -6.52 -5.49 -2.56
C LEU A 1 -5.51 -6.31 -3.36
N ASN A 2 -4.30 -5.79 -3.59
CA ASN A 2 -3.22 -6.54 -4.22
C ASN A 2 -2.26 -7.03 -3.16
N PHE A 3 -1.83 -8.26 -3.25
CA PHE A 3 -0.83 -8.86 -2.37
C PHE A 3 0.08 -9.80 -3.16
N MET A 4 1.28 -10.02 -2.63
CA MET A 4 2.26 -10.94 -3.20
C MET A 4 3.03 -11.62 -2.07
N PHE A 5 3.24 -12.92 -2.20
CA PHE A 5 4.13 -13.67 -1.31
C PHE A 5 5.54 -13.64 -1.89
N THR A 6 6.50 -13.23 -1.09
CA THR A 6 7.92 -13.24 -1.43
C THR A 6 8.72 -13.98 -0.36
N PRO A 7 9.81 -14.65 -0.71
CA PRO A 7 10.75 -15.16 0.29
C PRO A 7 11.25 -14.05 1.20
N GLY A 8 11.50 -14.35 2.48
CA GLY A 8 11.87 -13.35 3.48
C GLY A 8 13.21 -12.64 3.25
N ASN A 9 14.03 -13.12 2.32
CA ASN A 9 15.29 -12.50 1.89
C ASN A 9 15.13 -11.57 0.68
N VAL A 10 13.92 -11.42 0.13
CA VAL A 10 13.65 -10.53 -1.01
C VAL A 10 13.35 -9.12 -0.49
N ASP A 11 13.91 -8.12 -1.14
CA ASP A 11 13.65 -6.71 -0.82
C ASP A 11 12.17 -6.35 -1.06
N ASP A 12 11.54 -5.68 -0.10
CA ASP A 12 10.11 -5.27 -0.16
C ASP A 12 9.78 -4.39 -1.37
N ARG A 13 10.78 -3.79 -2.00
CA ARG A 13 10.64 -2.98 -3.22
C ARG A 13 10.56 -3.82 -4.48
N GLU A 14 10.93 -5.09 -4.44
CA GLU A 14 11.00 -5.94 -5.62
C GLU A 14 9.65 -6.14 -6.32
N PRO A 15 8.53 -6.37 -5.60
CA PRO A 15 7.19 -6.43 -6.22
C PRO A 15 6.82 -5.17 -6.99
N LEU A 16 7.25 -3.99 -6.52
CA LEU A 16 6.95 -2.71 -7.16
C LEU A 16 7.74 -2.51 -8.46
N LYS A 17 8.91 -3.14 -8.60
CA LYS A 17 9.73 -3.07 -9.82
C LYS A 17 9.19 -3.96 -10.94
N GLN A 18 8.51 -5.04 -10.60
CA GLN A 18 8.05 -6.05 -11.57
C GLN A 18 6.85 -5.64 -12.43
N GLY A 19 6.27 -4.47 -12.24
CA GLY A 19 5.18 -3.91 -13.03
C GLY A 19 3.84 -4.68 -12.97
N LYS A 20 3.87 -6.00 -12.83
CA LYS A 20 2.66 -6.85 -12.75
C LYS A 20 1.81 -6.56 -11.51
N PHE A 21 2.46 -6.28 -10.38
CA PHE A 21 1.82 -5.98 -9.11
C PHE A 21 1.00 -4.68 -9.18
N LEU A 22 1.43 -3.72 -9.98
CA LEU A 22 0.82 -2.40 -10.11
C LEU A 22 0.05 -2.21 -11.43
N LYS A 23 -0.19 -3.26 -12.20
CA LYS A 23 -0.73 -3.19 -13.56
C LYS A 23 -2.00 -2.34 -13.71
N ASN A 24 -2.85 -2.29 -12.70
CA ASN A 24 -4.12 -1.56 -12.72
C ASN A 24 -4.12 -0.33 -11.78
N ILE A 25 -2.96 0.05 -11.24
CA ILE A 25 -2.82 1.16 -10.31
C ILE A 25 -2.22 2.34 -11.05
N LYS A 26 -2.85 3.50 -10.96
CA LYS A 26 -2.36 4.78 -11.46
C LYS A 26 -2.60 5.87 -10.44
N GLY A 27 -1.88 6.98 -10.54
CA GLY A 27 -2.03 8.12 -9.65
C GLY A 27 -1.02 8.14 -8.51
N LYS A 28 -1.43 8.45 -7.28
CA LYS A 28 -0.51 8.60 -6.14
C LYS A 28 -0.43 7.34 -5.30
N LEU A 29 0.79 6.84 -5.09
CA LEU A 29 1.08 5.71 -4.20
C LEU A 29 1.79 6.23 -2.95
N CYS A 30 1.11 6.16 -1.80
CA CYS A 30 1.72 6.51 -0.52
C CYS A 30 2.47 5.31 0.05
N ALA A 31 3.76 5.49 0.33
CA ALA A 31 4.61 4.41 0.84
C ALA A 31 5.50 4.89 1.99
N ASP A 32 6.14 3.94 2.68
CA ASP A 32 7.11 4.24 3.72
C ASP A 32 8.45 4.69 3.15
N LYS A 33 9.29 5.25 4.01
CA LYS A 33 10.65 5.72 3.70
C LYS A 33 11.56 4.61 3.15
N VAL A 34 11.27 3.35 3.44
CA VAL A 34 12.01 2.19 2.94
C VAL A 34 11.92 2.08 1.42
N TYR A 35 10.80 2.51 0.85
CA TYR A 35 10.57 2.46 -0.60
C TYR A 35 11.24 3.58 -1.40
N ILE A 36 12.04 4.44 -0.75
CA ILE A 36 12.76 5.52 -1.44
C ILE A 36 13.95 4.95 -2.20
N GLY A 37 13.93 5.12 -3.53
CA GLY A 37 15.03 4.81 -4.43
C GLY A 37 14.82 5.52 -5.76
N GLN A 38 15.88 6.14 -6.29
CA GLN A 38 15.79 6.94 -7.52
C GLN A 38 15.25 6.08 -8.69
N ALA A 39 15.83 4.90 -8.91
CA ALA A 39 15.40 4.02 -9.98
C ALA A 39 13.96 3.52 -9.83
N LEU A 40 13.50 3.26 -8.60
CA LEU A 40 12.11 2.88 -8.35
C LEU A 40 11.16 4.06 -8.62
N PHE A 41 11.52 5.26 -8.18
CA PHE A 41 10.73 6.46 -8.41
C PHE A 41 10.53 6.72 -9.91
N GLU A 42 11.61 6.69 -10.70
CA GLU A 42 11.59 6.89 -12.14
C GLU A 42 10.73 5.85 -12.86
N ASN A 43 10.89 4.57 -12.49
CA ASN A 43 10.11 3.48 -13.07
C ASN A 43 8.60 3.66 -12.77
N LEU A 44 8.24 3.97 -11.54
CA LEU A 44 6.85 4.20 -11.16
C LEU A 44 6.26 5.41 -11.89
N PHE A 45 7.02 6.49 -12.00
CA PHE A 45 6.61 7.71 -12.67
C PHE A 45 6.32 7.47 -14.16
N LEU A 46 7.18 6.73 -14.85
CA LEU A 46 6.97 6.31 -16.26
C LEU A 46 5.71 5.47 -16.43
N ASN A 47 5.30 4.72 -15.41
CA ASN A 47 4.07 3.93 -15.40
C ASN A 47 2.83 4.72 -14.93
N GLY A 48 2.94 6.04 -14.75
CA GLY A 48 1.84 6.90 -14.32
C GLY A 48 1.54 6.83 -12.84
N ILE A 49 2.51 6.41 -12.00
CA ILE A 49 2.38 6.31 -10.56
C ILE A 49 3.33 7.30 -9.90
N GLN A 50 2.78 8.26 -9.16
CA GLN A 50 3.55 9.19 -8.36
C GLN A 50 3.77 8.60 -6.96
N LEU A 51 5.01 8.27 -6.61
CA LEU A 51 5.37 7.79 -5.28
C LEU A 51 5.42 8.97 -4.30
N VAL A 52 4.62 8.91 -3.24
CA VAL A 52 4.56 9.91 -2.17
C VAL A 52 5.07 9.28 -0.88
N THR A 53 6.21 9.75 -0.37
CA THR A 53 6.84 9.25 0.86
C THR A 53 7.24 10.41 1.77
N LYS A 54 7.43 10.11 3.06
CA LYS A 54 8.09 11.08 3.96
C LYS A 54 9.54 11.30 3.51
N VAL A 55 9.97 12.54 3.44
CA VAL A 55 11.36 12.92 3.11
C VAL A 55 12.31 12.40 4.19
N LYS A 56 13.44 11.81 3.82
CA LYS A 56 14.53 11.48 4.76
C LYS A 56 15.25 12.78 5.17
N ASN A 57 15.81 12.80 6.39
CA ASN A 57 16.49 13.99 6.93
C ASN A 57 17.66 14.49 6.03
N ASN A 58 18.24 13.59 5.24
CA ASN A 58 19.38 13.89 4.35
C ASN A 58 18.96 14.18 2.89
N MET A 59 17.66 14.23 2.59
CA MET A 59 17.18 14.58 1.25
C MET A 59 16.93 16.09 1.16
N ARG A 60 17.25 16.68 0.00
CA ARG A 60 16.84 18.07 -0.29
C ARG A 60 15.36 18.20 -0.11
N ASN A 61 14.92 19.23 0.60
CA ASN A 61 13.50 19.54 0.78
C ASN A 61 12.85 19.72 -0.59
N SER A 62 12.12 18.74 -1.03
CA SER A 62 11.20 18.88 -2.14
C SER A 62 9.93 19.54 -1.61
N LEU A 63 9.44 20.56 -2.30
CA LEU A 63 8.19 21.21 -1.98
C LEU A 63 7.06 20.19 -2.12
N MET A 64 6.58 19.71 -0.98
CA MET A 64 5.45 18.77 -0.94
C MET A 64 4.16 19.56 -0.87
N SER A 65 3.20 19.24 -1.74
CA SER A 65 1.89 19.88 -1.71
C SER A 65 1.16 19.62 -0.38
N ILE A 66 0.25 20.51 0.01
CA ILE A 66 -0.58 20.31 1.21
C ILE A 66 -1.39 19.02 1.11
N ALA A 67 -1.91 18.71 -0.09
CA ALA A 67 -2.64 17.47 -0.37
C ALA A 67 -1.77 16.22 -0.08
N ASP A 68 -0.51 16.21 -0.50
CA ASP A 68 0.40 15.10 -0.26
C ASP A 68 0.74 14.95 1.23
N ARG A 69 0.85 16.05 1.98
CA ARG A 69 1.02 16.02 3.44
C ARG A 69 -0.18 15.40 4.14
N ILE A 70 -1.41 15.73 3.68
CA ILE A 70 -2.65 15.15 4.22
C ILE A 70 -2.69 13.64 3.92
N LEU A 71 -2.37 13.23 2.69
CA LEU A 71 -2.32 11.83 2.31
C LEU A 71 -1.30 11.04 3.16
N LEU A 72 -0.12 11.61 3.39
CA LEU A 72 0.89 10.96 4.23
C LEU A 72 0.47 10.82 5.70
N ARG A 73 -0.32 11.76 6.23
CA ARG A 73 -0.90 11.62 7.58
C ARG A 73 -1.90 10.48 7.65
N LYS A 74 -2.69 10.29 6.58
CA LYS A 74 -3.67 9.19 6.48
C LYS A 74 -3.03 7.82 6.27
N ARG A 75 -1.71 7.72 6.14
CA ARG A 75 -0.97 6.44 6.09
C ARG A 75 -1.21 5.56 7.32
N ALA A 76 -1.53 6.13 8.46
CA ALA A 76 -1.91 5.38 9.66
C ALA A 76 -3.05 4.37 9.41
N LEU A 77 -3.86 4.59 8.35
CA LEU A 77 -4.88 3.64 7.93
C LEU A 77 -4.29 2.25 7.60
N ILE A 78 -3.11 2.18 7.04
CA ILE A 78 -2.45 0.91 6.73
C ILE A 78 -2.09 0.15 8.01
N GLU A 79 -1.76 0.87 9.08
CA GLU A 79 -1.49 0.30 10.40
C GLU A 79 -2.78 -0.32 10.97
N THR A 80 -3.92 0.36 10.81
CA THR A 80 -5.24 -0.17 11.19
C THR A 80 -5.60 -1.42 10.40
N VAL A 81 -5.40 -1.42 9.07
CA VAL A 81 -5.63 -2.60 8.22
C VAL A 81 -4.75 -3.78 8.66
N ASN A 82 -3.47 -3.52 8.94
CA ASN A 82 -2.55 -4.54 9.42
C ASN A 82 -2.98 -5.08 10.79
N ASP A 83 -3.44 -4.22 11.68
CA ASP A 83 -3.94 -4.60 13.00
C ASP A 83 -5.20 -5.48 12.89
N GLU A 84 -6.13 -5.14 12.03
CA GLU A 84 -7.32 -5.95 11.76
C GLU A 84 -6.96 -7.33 11.16
N LEU A 85 -6.02 -7.37 10.21
CA LEU A 85 -5.53 -8.62 9.63
C LEU A 85 -4.84 -9.51 10.68
N LYS A 86 -4.07 -8.93 11.59
CA LYS A 86 -3.33 -9.65 12.63
C LYS A 86 -4.24 -10.11 13.77
N ASN A 87 -5.03 -9.22 14.32
CA ASN A 87 -5.76 -9.44 15.57
C ASN A 87 -7.17 -10.01 15.36
N ILE A 88 -7.85 -9.64 14.28
CA ILE A 88 -9.20 -10.13 13.98
C ILE A 88 -9.15 -11.31 13.02
N ALA A 89 -8.49 -11.16 11.86
CA ALA A 89 -8.35 -12.23 10.89
C ALA A 89 -7.22 -13.22 11.22
N GLN A 90 -6.43 -12.97 12.25
CA GLN A 90 -5.41 -13.86 12.83
C GLN A 90 -4.37 -14.41 11.83
N ILE A 91 -3.94 -13.58 10.88
CA ILE A 91 -3.04 -14.00 9.81
C ILE A 91 -1.67 -14.51 10.33
N GLU A 92 -1.21 -14.02 11.48
CA GLU A 92 0.09 -14.36 12.10
C GLU A 92 0.00 -15.43 13.19
N HIS A 93 -1.20 -15.82 13.64
CA HIS A 93 -1.37 -16.64 14.85
C HIS A 93 -1.26 -18.15 14.67
N SER A 94 -0.90 -18.62 13.48
CA SER A 94 -0.79 -20.04 13.22
C SER A 94 0.64 -20.48 12.94
N ARG A 95 1.09 -21.54 13.65
CA ARG A 95 2.37 -22.20 13.40
C ARG A 95 2.21 -23.18 12.24
N HIS A 96 2.56 -22.76 11.04
CA HIS A 96 2.48 -23.63 9.86
C HIS A 96 3.71 -24.52 9.76
N ARG A 97 3.48 -25.83 9.64
CA ARG A 97 4.53 -26.83 9.38
C ARG A 97 4.82 -26.99 7.89
N SER A 98 3.99 -26.47 7.02
CA SER A 98 4.17 -26.51 5.56
C SER A 98 3.88 -25.17 4.92
N PHE A 99 4.52 -24.92 3.79
CA PHE A 99 4.30 -23.71 2.99
C PHE A 99 2.85 -23.63 2.48
N SER A 100 2.27 -24.76 2.08
CA SER A 100 0.88 -24.80 1.60
C SER A 100 -0.12 -24.37 2.69
N ASN A 101 0.08 -24.82 3.93
CA ASN A 101 -0.78 -24.41 5.05
C ASN A 101 -0.61 -22.91 5.37
N PHE A 102 0.62 -22.40 5.28
CA PHE A 102 0.87 -20.95 5.43
C PHE A 102 0.10 -20.15 4.37
N ILE A 103 0.18 -20.53 3.10
CA ILE A 103 -0.55 -19.87 2.01
C ILE A 103 -2.06 -19.96 2.23
N ALA A 104 -2.59 -21.15 2.54
CA ALA A 104 -4.01 -21.33 2.77
C ALA A 104 -4.53 -20.46 3.91
N ASN A 105 -3.81 -20.38 5.03
CA ASN A 105 -4.16 -19.51 6.15
C ASN A 105 -4.13 -18.03 5.77
N SER A 106 -3.08 -17.62 5.08
CA SER A 106 -2.92 -16.21 4.67
C SER A 106 -4.04 -15.79 3.71
N LEU A 107 -4.40 -16.65 2.74
CA LEU A 107 -5.51 -16.39 1.82
C LEU A 107 -6.85 -16.36 2.53
N SER A 108 -7.06 -17.28 3.49
CA SER A 108 -8.29 -17.31 4.31
C SER A 108 -8.43 -16.02 5.14
N ALA A 109 -7.36 -15.56 5.77
CA ALA A 109 -7.36 -14.32 6.54
C ALA A 109 -7.69 -13.09 5.66
N ILE A 110 -7.10 -13.01 4.47
CA ILE A 110 -7.40 -11.94 3.50
C ILE A 110 -8.86 -12.04 3.03
N ALA A 111 -9.38 -13.24 2.79
CA ALA A 111 -10.78 -13.45 2.42
C ALA A 111 -11.71 -12.99 3.55
N VAL A 112 -11.44 -13.39 4.79
CA VAL A 112 -12.21 -12.93 5.97
C VAL A 112 -12.21 -11.41 6.06
N TYR A 113 -11.05 -10.77 5.89
CA TYR A 113 -10.95 -9.32 5.88
C TYR A 113 -11.84 -8.68 4.78
N CYS A 114 -11.97 -9.31 3.62
CA CYS A 114 -12.83 -8.82 2.55
C CYS A 114 -14.32 -8.78 2.93
N PHE A 115 -14.75 -9.59 3.90
CA PHE A 115 -16.13 -9.64 4.39
C PHE A 115 -16.41 -8.69 5.58
N PHE A 116 -15.42 -7.97 6.09
CA PHE A 116 -15.67 -7.02 7.17
C PHE A 116 -16.64 -5.93 6.71
N GLU A 117 -17.67 -5.67 7.50
CA GLU A 117 -18.69 -4.66 7.21
C GLU A 117 -18.11 -3.24 7.24
N LYS A 118 -17.24 -2.97 8.21
CA LYS A 118 -16.57 -1.68 8.38
C LYS A 118 -15.08 -1.84 8.10
N LYS A 119 -14.65 -1.37 6.95
CA LYS A 119 -13.23 -1.31 6.59
C LYS A 119 -12.71 0.10 6.77
N PRO A 120 -11.48 0.26 7.26
CA PRO A 120 -10.85 1.57 7.28
C PRO A 120 -10.85 2.19 5.88
N ALA A 121 -11.37 3.40 5.75
CA ALA A 121 -11.44 4.12 4.48
C ALA A 121 -10.85 5.52 4.62
N ILE A 122 -10.28 6.02 3.54
CA ILE A 122 -9.84 7.42 3.47
C ILE A 122 -10.98 8.23 2.85
N GLU A 123 -11.68 8.98 3.68
CA GLU A 123 -12.55 10.04 3.17
C GLU A 123 -11.68 11.22 2.74
N VAL A 124 -11.62 11.46 1.44
CA VAL A 124 -10.95 12.62 0.88
C VAL A 124 -11.98 13.43 0.12
N ASN A 125 -12.46 14.48 0.74
CA ASN A 125 -13.24 15.50 0.05
C ASN A 125 -12.27 16.34 -0.77
N PHE A 126 -12.17 16.09 -2.06
CA PHE A 126 -11.40 16.93 -2.97
C PHE A 126 -12.25 18.14 -3.38
N ILE A 127 -11.79 19.33 -3.03
CA ILE A 127 -12.17 20.52 -3.73
C ILE A 127 -11.55 20.39 -5.13
N ASN A 128 -12.37 20.40 -6.16
CA ASN A 128 -12.01 20.22 -7.55
C ASN A 128 -11.06 21.35 -8.03
N ASP A 129 -9.78 21.21 -7.76
CA ASP A 129 -8.73 21.93 -8.48
C ASP A 129 -8.34 21.14 -9.74
N GLY A 130 -9.28 20.84 -10.58
CA GLY A 130 -9.16 20.47 -12.00
C GLY A 130 -8.12 19.45 -12.47
N LEU A 131 -7.24 18.89 -11.63
CA LEU A 131 -6.02 18.21 -12.05
C LEU A 131 -5.70 16.87 -11.36
N LEU A 132 -6.58 16.31 -10.50
CA LEU A 132 -6.23 15.08 -9.78
C LEU A 132 -7.35 14.05 -9.83
N SER A 133 -7.27 13.12 -10.76
CA SER A 133 -8.01 11.85 -10.67
C SER A 133 -7.24 10.92 -9.72
N PHE A 134 -7.83 10.58 -8.57
CA PHE A 134 -7.26 9.62 -7.63
C PHE A 134 -7.91 8.26 -7.82
N ALA A 135 -7.11 7.27 -8.19
CA ALA A 135 -7.51 5.88 -8.08
C ALA A 135 -7.14 5.37 -6.68
N PHE A 136 -8.00 5.58 -5.71
CA PHE A 136 -7.97 4.81 -4.48
C PHE A 136 -8.91 3.62 -4.64
N MET A 137 -8.39 2.40 -4.46
CA MET A 137 -9.22 1.20 -4.43
C MET A 137 -10.04 1.17 -3.14
N SER A 138 -11.12 1.93 -3.10
CA SER A 138 -12.16 1.83 -2.08
C SER A 138 -13.52 1.68 -2.75
N ASN A 139 -13.71 0.67 -3.58
CA ASN A 139 -15.04 0.25 -3.98
C ASN A 139 -15.05 -1.26 -4.24
N LEU A 140 -15.09 -2.02 -3.15
CA LEU A 140 -15.79 -3.29 -3.13
C LEU A 140 -16.93 -3.11 -2.12
N ARG A 141 -18.07 -2.62 -2.65
CA ARG A 141 -19.38 -2.88 -2.04
C ARG A 141 -19.77 -4.30 -2.30
#